data_fa874ce67d509a09d2bfc049d4adee5c
#
_entry.id   fa874ce67d509a09d2bfc049d4adee5c
#
_cell.length_a   1.000
_cell.length_b   1.000
_cell.length_c   1.000
_cell.angle_alpha   90.00
_cell.angle_beta   90.00
_cell.angle_gamma   90.00
#
_symmetry.space_group_name_H-M   'P 1'
#
loop_
_entity.id
_entity.type
_entity.pdbx_description
1 polymer ?
#
loop_
_entity_poly.entity_id
_entity_poly.type
_entity_poly.pdbx_seq_one_letter_code
_entity_poly.pdbx_strand_id
1 'polypeptide(L)'
;MLILHTSDWHLGRTLHGQSLADSADAFIDWLVDLVRERGVDAVLVSGDVFDRAVPPVDALARMRRALRELTALTTVLLTSGNHDGAARLGLF
;
A
#
# COMPACT_ATOMS: atom_id res chain seq x y z
N MET A 1 16.49 -12.40 -10.17
CA MET A 1 15.19 -12.02 -9.57
C MET A 1 15.30 -10.66 -8.92
N LEU A 2 14.36 -9.76 -9.22
CA LEU A 2 14.32 -8.43 -8.64
C LEU A 2 13.12 -8.33 -7.70
N ILE A 3 13.39 -8.03 -6.43
CA ILE A 3 12.36 -7.88 -5.40
C ILE A 3 12.36 -6.43 -4.91
N LEU A 4 11.17 -5.82 -4.86
CA LEU A 4 11.01 -4.48 -4.32
C LEU A 4 10.38 -4.58 -2.94
N HIS A 5 11.02 -3.97 -1.95
CA HIS A 5 10.51 -3.92 -0.57
C HIS A 5 10.04 -2.51 -0.25
N THR A 6 8.83 -2.41 0.26
CA THR A 6 8.25 -1.14 0.69
C THR A 6 7.51 -1.34 2.01
N SER A 7 7.39 -0.28 2.79
CA SER A 7 6.75 -0.32 4.11
C SER A 7 6.24 1.06 4.50
N ASP A 8 5.50 1.10 5.61
CA ASP A 8 5.08 2.36 6.25
C ASP A 8 4.28 3.28 5.32
N TRP A 9 3.31 2.70 4.62
CA TRP A 9 2.44 3.48 3.73
C TRP A 9 1.54 4.45 4.48
N HIS A 10 1.09 4.10 5.69
CA HIS A 10 0.26 4.94 6.56
C HIS A 10 -0.95 5.55 5.86
N LEU A 11 -1.67 4.77 5.08
CA LEU A 11 -2.86 5.23 4.36
C LEU A 11 -3.90 5.74 5.36
N GLY A 12 -4.48 6.90 5.05
CA GLY A 12 -5.45 7.57 5.93
C GLY A 12 -4.83 8.59 6.87
N ARG A 13 -3.50 8.77 6.81
CA ARG A 13 -2.82 9.77 7.66
C ARG A 13 -3.25 11.18 7.29
N THR A 14 -3.34 12.02 8.33
CA THR A 14 -3.55 13.46 8.17
C THR A 14 -2.38 14.23 8.76
N LEU A 15 -2.21 15.47 8.32
CA LEU A 15 -1.20 16.36 8.86
C LEU A 15 -1.84 17.72 9.06
N HIS A 16 -1.80 18.23 10.32
CA HIS A 16 -2.45 19.49 10.70
C HIS A 16 -3.93 19.54 10.27
N GLY A 17 -4.63 18.42 10.43
CA GLY A 17 -6.04 18.31 10.09
C GLY A 17 -6.33 18.13 8.60
N GLN A 18 -5.30 18.12 7.75
CA GLN A 18 -5.47 17.93 6.31
C GLN A 18 -5.09 16.52 5.90
N SER A 19 -5.89 15.92 5.02
CA SER A 19 -5.63 14.60 4.49
C SER A 19 -4.38 14.59 3.61
N LEU A 20 -3.56 13.54 3.74
CA LEU A 20 -2.43 13.30 2.84
C LEU A 20 -2.82 12.37 1.67
N ALA A 21 -4.12 12.36 1.33
CA ALA A 21 -4.66 11.48 0.29
C ALA A 21 -3.97 11.70 -1.07
N ASP A 22 -3.74 12.94 -1.47
CA ASP A 22 -3.11 13.24 -2.76
C ASP A 22 -1.67 12.72 -2.79
N SER A 23 -0.95 12.84 -1.67
CA SER A 23 0.41 12.30 -1.57
C SER A 23 0.40 10.78 -1.63
N ALA A 24 -0.59 10.14 -1.02
CA ALA A 24 -0.74 8.69 -1.07
C ALA A 24 -1.03 8.20 -2.50
N ASP A 25 -1.91 8.90 -3.22
CA ASP A 25 -2.20 8.57 -4.61
C ASP A 25 -0.98 8.72 -5.50
N ALA A 26 -0.22 9.80 -5.32
CA ALA A 26 1.02 10.03 -6.08
C ALA A 26 2.05 8.94 -5.80
N PHE A 27 2.17 8.50 -4.54
CA PHE A 27 3.06 7.41 -4.17
C PHE A 27 2.67 6.09 -4.84
N ILE A 28 1.38 5.76 -4.83
CA ILE A 28 0.88 4.53 -5.45
C ILE A 28 1.16 4.56 -6.96
N ASP A 29 0.89 5.68 -7.62
CA ASP A 29 1.15 5.82 -9.05
C ASP A 29 2.64 5.65 -9.37
N TRP A 30 3.50 6.27 -8.58
CA TRP A 30 4.95 6.12 -8.71
C TRP A 30 5.39 4.67 -8.54
N LEU A 31 4.86 3.99 -7.53
CA LEU A 31 5.21 2.61 -7.21
C LEU A 31 4.80 1.67 -8.36
N VAL A 32 3.60 1.82 -8.87
CA VAL A 32 3.09 1.02 -9.99
C VAL A 32 3.96 1.23 -11.23
N ASP A 33 4.31 2.47 -11.55
CA ASP A 33 5.17 2.78 -12.68
C ASP A 33 6.55 2.17 -12.52
N LEU A 34 7.12 2.24 -11.32
CA LEU A 34 8.43 1.66 -11.02
C LEU A 34 8.43 0.15 -11.22
N VAL A 35 7.40 -0.53 -10.72
CA VAL A 35 7.25 -1.99 -10.87
C VAL A 35 7.16 -2.37 -12.35
N ARG A 36 6.39 -1.60 -13.12
CA ARG A 36 6.24 -1.84 -14.56
C ARG A 36 7.56 -1.63 -15.31
N GLU A 37 8.23 -0.53 -15.05
CA GLU A 37 9.46 -0.15 -15.77
C GLU A 37 10.64 -1.08 -15.45
N ARG A 38 10.75 -1.52 -14.20
CA ARG A 38 11.89 -2.32 -13.74
C ARG A 38 11.68 -3.83 -13.91
N GLY A 39 10.49 -4.26 -14.27
CA GLY A 39 10.21 -5.69 -14.37
C GLY A 39 10.37 -6.42 -13.05
N VAL A 40 9.82 -5.87 -11.99
CA VAL A 40 9.94 -6.41 -10.63
C VAL A 40 9.22 -7.75 -10.55
N ASP A 41 9.88 -8.76 -9.99
CA ASP A 41 9.35 -10.13 -9.87
C ASP A 41 8.42 -10.30 -8.67
N ALA A 42 8.65 -9.52 -7.61
CA ALA A 42 7.81 -9.54 -6.43
C ALA A 42 7.88 -8.21 -5.68
N VAL A 43 6.77 -7.81 -5.06
CA VAL A 43 6.72 -6.66 -4.17
C VAL A 43 6.40 -7.15 -2.77
N LEU A 44 7.23 -6.81 -1.80
CA LEU A 44 7.03 -7.12 -0.39
C LEU A 44 6.59 -5.83 0.32
N VAL A 45 5.37 -5.82 0.82
CA VAL A 45 4.83 -4.71 1.59
C VAL A 45 4.81 -5.14 3.06
N SER A 46 5.63 -4.51 3.90
CA SER A 46 5.76 -4.89 5.30
C SER A 46 5.32 -3.76 6.22
N GLY A 47 4.42 -4.09 7.15
CA GLY A 47 4.01 -3.21 8.24
C GLY A 47 3.22 -1.99 7.82
N ASP A 48 2.50 -1.43 8.74
CA ASP A 48 1.89 -0.09 8.74
C ASP A 48 1.35 0.43 7.38
N VAL A 49 0.58 -0.43 6.68
CA VAL A 49 -0.10 -0.02 5.44
C VAL A 49 -1.14 1.05 5.74
N PHE A 50 -1.88 0.88 6.83
CA PHE A 50 -2.87 1.86 7.28
C PHE A 50 -2.37 2.62 8.51
N ASP A 51 -2.73 3.88 8.61
CA ASP A 51 -2.36 4.72 9.74
C ASP A 51 -3.14 4.36 11.01
N ARG A 52 -4.30 3.70 10.86
CA ARG A 52 -5.18 3.31 11.97
C ARG A 52 -5.58 1.85 11.83
N ALA A 53 -5.89 1.22 12.99
CA ALA A 53 -6.42 -0.14 13.01
C ALA A 53 -7.75 -0.26 12.26
N VAL A 54 -8.58 0.79 12.31
CA VAL A 54 -9.83 0.89 11.54
C VAL A 54 -9.65 2.03 10.55
N PRO A 55 -9.19 1.74 9.32
CA PRO A 55 -8.92 2.78 8.35
C PRO A 55 -10.20 3.38 7.75
N PRO A 56 -10.14 4.65 7.31
CA PRO A 56 -11.24 5.25 6.56
C PRO A 56 -11.53 4.50 5.25
N VAL A 57 -12.77 4.65 4.75
CA VAL A 57 -13.20 3.98 3.51
C VAL A 57 -12.30 4.35 2.33
N ASP A 58 -11.90 5.61 2.22
CA ASP A 58 -11.04 6.06 1.12
C ASP A 58 -9.63 5.44 1.20
N ALA A 59 -9.11 5.19 2.42
CA ALA A 59 -7.84 4.51 2.59
C ALA A 59 -7.94 3.04 2.13
N LEU A 60 -9.05 2.38 2.44
CA LEU A 60 -9.31 1.02 1.95
C LEU A 60 -9.40 0.98 0.42
N ALA A 61 -10.07 1.96 -0.17
CA ALA A 61 -10.19 2.05 -1.63
C ALA A 61 -8.83 2.23 -2.29
N ARG A 62 -7.95 3.03 -1.70
CA ARG A 62 -6.58 3.21 -2.19
C ARG A 62 -5.78 1.94 -2.13
N MET A 63 -5.89 1.19 -1.03
CA MET A 63 -5.20 -0.10 -0.90
C MET A 63 -5.69 -1.10 -1.94
N ARG A 64 -7.00 -1.17 -2.17
CA ARG A 64 -7.56 -2.04 -3.20
C ARG A 64 -7.03 -1.68 -4.59
N ARG A 65 -6.97 -0.38 -4.90
CA ARG A 65 -6.42 0.09 -6.18
C ARG A 65 -4.96 -0.32 -6.33
N ALA A 66 -4.16 -0.07 -5.31
CA ALA A 66 -2.74 -0.42 -5.34
C ALA A 66 -2.54 -1.92 -5.56
N LEU A 67 -3.26 -2.75 -4.81
CA LEU A 67 -3.14 -4.20 -4.95
C LEU A 67 -3.60 -4.67 -6.32
N ARG A 68 -4.71 -4.14 -6.83
CA ARG A 68 -5.21 -4.51 -8.15
C ARG A 68 -4.19 -4.19 -9.24
N GLU A 69 -3.60 -3.01 -9.21
CA GLU A 69 -2.63 -2.61 -10.22
C GLU A 69 -1.31 -3.34 -10.08
N LEU A 70 -0.83 -3.55 -8.86
CA LEU A 70 0.42 -4.26 -8.62
C LEU A 70 0.30 -5.75 -8.93
N THR A 71 -0.79 -6.41 -8.53
CA THR A 71 -0.98 -7.84 -8.79
C THR A 71 -1.18 -8.15 -10.26
N ALA A 72 -1.61 -7.17 -11.04
CA ALA A 72 -1.66 -7.32 -12.50
C ALA A 72 -0.27 -7.37 -13.13
N LEU A 73 0.75 -6.88 -12.42
CA LEU A 73 2.12 -6.78 -12.93
C LEU A 73 3.08 -7.78 -12.30
N THR A 74 2.85 -8.16 -11.03
CA THR A 74 3.81 -8.95 -10.27
C THR A 74 3.13 -9.64 -9.08
N THR A 75 3.90 -10.46 -8.36
CA THR A 75 3.45 -11.07 -7.11
C THR A 75 3.59 -10.06 -5.97
N VAL A 76 2.58 -9.96 -5.11
CA VAL A 76 2.59 -9.06 -3.96
C VAL A 76 2.44 -9.85 -2.68
N LEU A 77 3.34 -9.64 -1.73
CA LEU A 77 3.32 -10.26 -0.41
C LEU A 77 3.12 -9.16 0.64
N LEU A 78 2.17 -9.39 1.55
CA LEU A 78 1.84 -8.45 2.61
C LEU A 78 2.18 -9.02 3.98
N THR A 79 2.73 -8.19 4.87
CA THR A 79 2.91 -8.54 6.27
C THR A 79 2.24 -7.48 7.14
N SER A 80 1.70 -7.89 8.29
CA SER A 80 1.04 -6.96 9.20
C SER A 80 2.05 -6.15 10.02
N GLY A 81 1.66 -4.90 10.37
CA GLY A 81 2.41 -4.03 11.25
C GLY A 81 1.61 -3.70 12.50
N ASN A 82 2.08 -2.70 13.25
CA ASN A 82 1.49 -2.33 14.53
C ASN A 82 0.06 -1.78 14.41
N HIS A 83 -0.23 -1.07 13.34
CA HIS A 83 -1.54 -0.46 13.10
C HIS A 83 -2.44 -1.30 12.21
N ASP A 84 -1.90 -2.36 11.60
CA ASP A 84 -2.64 -3.25 10.72
C ASP A 84 -3.02 -4.51 11.48
N GLY A 85 -4.30 -4.80 11.62
CA GLY A 85 -4.70 -6.10 12.12
C GLY A 85 -4.57 -7.15 11.02
N ALA A 86 -4.17 -8.39 11.37
CA ALA A 86 -4.07 -9.47 10.41
C ALA A 86 -5.42 -9.73 9.71
N ALA A 87 -6.53 -9.64 10.46
CA ALA A 87 -7.86 -9.77 9.89
C ALA A 87 -8.18 -8.65 8.90
N ARG A 88 -7.65 -7.45 9.14
CA ARG A 88 -7.87 -6.31 8.26
C ARG A 88 -7.14 -6.50 6.92
N LEU A 89 -5.90 -6.95 6.96
CA LEU A 89 -5.16 -7.27 5.73
C LEU A 89 -5.77 -8.48 5.01
N GLY A 90 -6.38 -9.38 5.72
CA GLY A 90 -7.06 -10.55 5.16
C GLY A 90 -8.28 -10.21 4.29
N LEU A 91 -8.73 -8.94 4.29
CA LEU A 91 -9.79 -8.48 3.38
C LEU A 91 -9.31 -8.40 1.93
N PHE A 92 -8.02 -8.40 1.72
CA PHE A 92 -7.42 -8.29 0.41
C PHE A 92 -6.78 -9.60 -0.02
#